data_ce0aca599268fe81bbac113061f75f36
#
_entry.id   ce0aca599268fe81bbac113061f75f36
#
_cell.length_a   1.000
_cell.length_b   1.000
_cell.length_c   1.000
_cell.angle_alpha   90.00
_cell.angle_beta   90.00
_cell.angle_gamma   90.00
#
_symmetry.space_group_name_H-M   'P 1'
#
loop_
_entity.id
_entity.type
_entity.pdbx_description
1 polymer ?
#
loop_
_entity_poly.entity_id
_entity_poly.type
_entity_poly.pdbx_seq_one_letter_code
_entity_poly.pdbx_strand_id
1 'polypeptide(L)'
;DKGSALRFVAKRLGVPSEETMAIGDSWNDAPLLEAAGFGVAMGSAPQELRAIADAVVGDVAHDGVAEAIGKYVLGAGDEEA
;
A
#
# COMPACT_ATOMS: atom_id res chain seq x y z
N ASP A 1 -5.97 15.10 2.05
CA ASP A 1 -5.06 14.37 1.17
C ASP A 1 -5.45 12.89 1.11
N LYS A 2 -4.66 12.10 0.41
CA LYS A 2 -5.00 10.68 0.22
C LYS A 2 -4.94 9.89 1.52
N GLY A 3 -4.08 10.28 2.43
CA GLY A 3 -4.00 9.64 3.74
C GLY A 3 -5.25 9.89 4.56
N SER A 4 -5.75 11.12 4.53
CA SER A 4 -6.99 11.45 5.21
C SER A 4 -8.17 10.69 4.64
N ALA A 5 -8.20 10.53 3.31
CA ALA A 5 -9.26 9.77 2.66
C ALA A 5 -9.23 8.31 3.08
N LEU A 6 -8.04 7.71 3.16
CA LEU A 6 -7.91 6.33 3.61
C LEU A 6 -8.42 6.16 5.03
N ARG A 7 -8.02 7.06 5.93
CA ARG A 7 -8.46 6.99 7.33
C ARG A 7 -9.96 7.14 7.45
N PHE A 8 -10.55 8.04 6.64
CA PHE A 8 -11.98 8.25 6.65
C PHE A 8 -12.73 6.97 6.22
N VAL A 9 -12.30 6.36 5.12
CA VAL A 9 -12.95 5.16 4.62
C VAL A 9 -12.78 4.00 5.59
N ALA A 10 -11.58 3.82 6.12
CA ALA A 10 -11.31 2.75 7.07
C ALA A 10 -12.20 2.89 8.31
N LYS A 11 -12.35 4.11 8.81
CA LYS A 11 -13.21 4.36 9.96
C LYS A 11 -14.67 4.04 9.66
N ARG A 12 -15.14 4.41 8.46
CA ARG A 12 -16.51 4.14 8.05
C ARG A 12 -16.78 2.64 7.95
N LEU A 13 -15.79 1.87 7.55
CA LEU A 13 -15.92 0.43 7.40
C LEU A 13 -15.60 -0.35 8.69
N GLY A 14 -15.16 0.35 9.72
CA GLY A 14 -14.79 -0.31 10.97
C GLY A 14 -13.50 -1.09 10.88
N VAL A 15 -12.59 -0.72 9.96
CA VAL A 15 -11.32 -1.40 9.77
C VAL A 15 -10.22 -0.59 10.43
N PRO A 16 -9.44 -1.18 11.37
CA PRO A 16 -8.30 -0.47 11.94
C PRO A 16 -7.28 -0.11 10.87
N SER A 17 -6.65 1.08 11.00
CA SER A 17 -5.70 1.50 9.97
C SER A 17 -4.52 0.55 9.83
N GLU A 18 -4.10 -0.12 10.90
CA GLU A 18 -3.02 -1.09 10.81
C GLU A 18 -3.37 -2.33 9.99
N GLU A 19 -4.64 -2.50 9.64
CA GLU A 19 -5.08 -3.60 8.79
C GLU A 19 -5.29 -3.18 7.34
N THR A 20 -4.87 -1.96 6.99
CA THR A 20 -5.01 -1.46 5.62
C THR A 20 -3.69 -1.58 4.87
N MET A 21 -3.79 -1.70 3.56
CA MET A 21 -2.64 -1.74 2.67
C MET A 21 -2.84 -0.69 1.58
N ALA A 22 -1.78 0.02 1.25
CA ALA A 22 -1.81 1.02 0.19
C ALA A 22 -0.63 0.81 -0.75
N ILE A 23 -0.84 1.10 -2.03
CA ILE A 23 0.18 0.99 -3.05
C ILE A 23 0.30 2.34 -3.74
N GLY A 24 1.52 2.84 -3.89
CA GLY A 24 1.75 4.13 -4.50
C GLY A 24 2.92 4.13 -5.46
N ASP A 25 2.89 5.07 -6.42
CA ASP A 25 3.93 5.19 -7.42
C ASP A 25 4.43 6.63 -7.61
N SER A 26 3.84 7.60 -6.93
CA SER A 26 4.28 8.99 -7.03
C SER A 26 4.38 9.60 -5.64
N TRP A 27 5.07 10.75 -5.54
CA TRP A 27 5.23 11.40 -4.25
C TRP A 27 3.89 11.85 -3.65
N ASN A 28 2.88 12.09 -4.50
CA ASN A 28 1.54 12.42 -4.02
C ASN A 28 0.95 11.32 -3.13
N ASP A 29 1.46 10.11 -3.24
CA ASP A 29 0.97 8.97 -2.47
C ASP A 29 1.65 8.85 -1.11
N ALA A 30 2.60 9.72 -0.78
CA ALA A 30 3.29 9.64 0.51
C ALA A 30 2.33 9.64 1.70
N PRO A 31 1.36 10.57 1.78
CA PRO A 31 0.40 10.53 2.90
C PRO A 31 -0.42 9.25 2.94
N LEU A 32 -0.73 8.69 1.78
CA LEU A 32 -1.47 7.44 1.69
C LEU A 32 -0.66 6.28 2.26
N LEU A 33 0.60 6.16 1.85
CA LEU A 33 1.46 5.10 2.36
C LEU A 33 1.71 5.23 3.85
N GLU A 34 1.85 6.46 4.34
CA GLU A 34 2.08 6.70 5.75
C GLU A 34 0.84 6.39 6.60
N ALA A 35 -0.34 6.59 6.04
CA ALA A 35 -1.59 6.32 6.77
C ALA A 35 -1.93 4.82 6.80
N ALA A 36 -1.47 4.07 5.83
CA ALA A 36 -1.77 2.64 5.73
C ALA A 36 -0.98 1.85 6.77
N GLY A 37 -1.53 0.73 7.17
CA GLY A 37 -0.81 -0.20 8.05
C GLY A 37 0.37 -0.83 7.34
N PHE A 38 0.23 -1.05 6.03
CA PHE A 38 1.33 -1.56 5.21
C PHE A 38 1.37 -0.78 3.90
N GLY A 39 2.38 0.06 3.74
CA GLY A 39 2.54 0.90 2.55
C GLY A 39 3.53 0.28 1.57
N VAL A 40 3.15 0.19 0.32
CA VAL A 40 3.96 -0.42 -0.74
C VAL A 40 4.24 0.61 -1.81
N ALA A 41 5.51 0.76 -2.17
CA ALA A 41 5.90 1.62 -3.29
C ALA A 41 6.23 0.76 -4.51
N MET A 42 5.86 1.27 -5.68
CA MET A 42 6.27 0.64 -6.94
C MET A 42 7.76 0.84 -7.14
N GLY A 43 8.41 -0.11 -7.81
CA GLY A 43 9.84 -0.01 -8.07
C GLY A 43 10.22 1.22 -8.90
N SER A 44 9.30 1.70 -9.72
CA SER A 44 9.51 2.91 -10.54
C SER A 44 9.22 4.20 -9.79
N ALA A 45 8.80 4.14 -8.53
CA ALA A 45 8.48 5.32 -7.75
C ALA A 45 9.72 6.14 -7.42
N PRO A 46 9.57 7.43 -7.10
CA PRO A 46 10.69 8.23 -6.65
C PRO A 46 11.37 7.61 -5.42
N GLN A 47 12.66 7.83 -5.29
CA GLN A 47 13.43 7.26 -4.18
C GLN A 47 12.84 7.65 -2.83
N GLU A 48 12.37 8.89 -2.69
CA GLU A 48 11.79 9.37 -1.44
C GLU A 48 10.58 8.55 -1.03
N LEU A 49 9.74 8.17 -2.00
CA LEU A 49 8.57 7.36 -1.71
C LEU A 49 8.97 5.94 -1.34
N ARG A 50 9.94 5.38 -2.06
CA ARG A 50 10.42 4.03 -1.74
C ARG A 50 11.04 3.96 -0.36
N ALA A 51 11.65 5.06 0.08
CA ALA A 51 12.31 5.12 1.38
C ALA A 51 11.32 5.06 2.54
N ILE A 52 10.11 5.57 2.37
CA ILE A 52 9.10 5.57 3.44
C ILE A 52 8.15 4.38 3.36
N ALA A 53 8.24 3.59 2.32
CA ALA A 53 7.36 2.44 2.16
C ALA A 53 7.85 1.26 3.00
N ASP A 54 6.91 0.40 3.38
CA ASP A 54 7.24 -0.83 4.09
C ASP A 54 7.82 -1.88 3.15
N ALA A 55 7.43 -1.82 1.88
CA ALA A 55 7.94 -2.73 0.86
C ALA A 55 8.00 -2.03 -0.49
N VAL A 56 8.86 -2.53 -1.35
CA VAL A 56 8.99 -2.05 -2.73
C VAL A 56 8.83 -3.26 -3.63
N VAL A 57 7.94 -3.17 -4.64
CA VAL A 57 7.65 -4.27 -5.55
C VAL A 57 7.98 -3.87 -6.98
N GLY A 58 7.82 -4.81 -7.92
CA GLY A 58 8.10 -4.54 -9.32
C GLY A 58 7.35 -3.32 -9.84
N ASP A 59 7.82 -2.76 -10.94
CA ASP A 59 7.22 -1.55 -11.47
C ASP A 59 5.87 -1.83 -12.14
N VAL A 60 5.20 -0.76 -12.57
CA VAL A 60 3.88 -0.86 -13.20
C VAL A 60 3.93 -1.73 -14.46
N ALA A 61 5.01 -1.64 -15.21
CA ALA A 61 5.16 -2.40 -16.45
C ALA A 61 5.29 -3.91 -16.21
N HIS A 62 5.57 -4.32 -14.99
CA HIS A 62 5.75 -5.73 -14.63
C HIS A 62 4.68 -6.21 -13.66
N ASP A 63 3.50 -5.59 -13.71
CA ASP A 63 2.37 -5.97 -12.86
C ASP A 63 2.70 -5.92 -11.37
N GLY A 64 3.43 -4.86 -10.96
CA GLY A 64 3.79 -4.69 -9.56
C GLY A 64 2.62 -4.68 -8.62
N VAL A 65 1.47 -4.14 -9.06
CA VAL A 65 0.26 -4.14 -8.24
C VAL A 65 -0.22 -5.57 -8.00
N ALA A 66 -0.24 -6.40 -9.05
CA ALA A 66 -0.64 -7.79 -8.91
C ALA A 66 0.34 -8.56 -8.03
N GLU A 67 1.63 -8.26 -8.17
CA GLU A 67 2.65 -8.84 -7.31
C GLU A 67 2.42 -8.52 -5.85
N ALA A 68 2.14 -7.26 -5.54
CA ALA A 68 1.89 -6.83 -4.17
C ALA A 68 0.65 -7.51 -3.60
N ILE A 69 -0.43 -7.59 -4.37
CA ILE A 69 -1.65 -8.25 -3.93
C ILE A 69 -1.37 -9.73 -3.67
N GLY A 70 -0.73 -10.41 -4.61
CA GLY A 70 -0.44 -11.82 -4.45
C GLY A 70 0.46 -12.11 -3.28
N LYS A 71 1.47 -11.27 -3.04
CA LYS A 71 2.46 -11.52 -2.01
C LYS A 71 1.97 -11.16 -0.60
N TYR A 72 1.23 -10.06 -0.48
CA TYR A 72 0.91 -9.52 0.84
C TYR A 72 -0.55 -9.66 1.23
N VAL A 73 -1.47 -9.71 0.27
CA VAL A 73 -2.89 -9.81 0.55
C VAL A 73 -3.37 -11.25 0.42
N LEU A 74 -3.10 -11.88 -0.73
CA LEU A 74 -3.54 -13.25 -0.95
C LEU A 74 -2.79 -14.24 -0.06
N GLY A 75 -1.53 -13.96 0.23
CA GLY A 75 -0.77 -14.79 1.15
C GLY A 75 -1.41 -14.83 2.52
N ALA A 76 -1.85 -13.67 3.04
CA ALA A 76 -2.54 -13.61 4.31
C ALA A 76 -3.89 -14.32 4.24
N GLY A 77 -4.60 -14.17 3.11
CA GLY A 77 -5.86 -14.86 2.92
C GLY A 77 -5.70 -16.37 2.92
N ASP A 78 -4.64 -16.87 2.31
CA ASP A 78 -4.35 -18.29 2.28
C ASP A 78 -4.10 -18.85 3.67
N GLU A 79 -3.48 -18.09 4.53
CA GLU A 79 -3.23 -18.51 5.91
C GLU A 79 -4.52 -18.65 6.68
N GLU A 80 -5.50 -17.84 6.36
CA GLU A 80 -6.80 -17.90 7.02
C GLU A 80 -7.69 -19.00 6.48
N ALA A 81 -7.45 -19.41 5.27
CA ALA A 81 -8.25 -20.45 4.64
C ALA A 81 -7.92 -21.82 5.22
#